data_579c9c20aa4738715eebbc8c17459c7e
#
_entry.id   579c9c20aa4738715eebbc8c17459c7e
#
_cell.length_a   1.000
_cell.length_b   1.000
_cell.length_c   1.000
_cell.angle_alpha   90.00
_cell.angle_beta   90.00
_cell.angle_gamma   90.00
#
_symmetry.space_group_name_H-M   'P 1'
#
loop_
_entity.id
_entity.type
_entity.pdbx_description
1 polymer ?
#
loop_
_entity_poly.entity_id
_entity_poly.type
_entity_poly.pdbx_seq_one_letter_code
_entity_poly.pdbx_strand_id
1 'polypeptide(L)'
;GRRSWACSEPSLVVVTATAAPLPLTEGSITPGDPWSRIEVFDRLGSTNDEVRARPALWCVVAAEQQDAGRGRLGRAWTTTAGSSLAVSVLVPAPASGVSWVPLLAGLAVHRAVSEVGAVRTTLKWPNDVLVPADEDRKLAGLLCEWTPQGVVVGLGLNVDTPRDELPLPAATS
;
A
#
# COMPACT_ATOMS: atom_id res chain seq x y z
N GLY A 1 19.97 4.22 -38.56
CA GLY A 1 18.70 3.57 -38.31
C GLY A 1 18.19 3.97 -36.93
N ARG A 2 17.24 4.89 -36.89
CA ARG A 2 16.55 5.29 -35.65
C ARG A 2 15.47 4.22 -35.37
N ARG A 3 15.55 3.52 -34.24
CA ARG A 3 14.47 2.66 -33.76
C ARG A 3 13.45 3.55 -33.04
N SER A 4 12.27 3.69 -33.63
CA SER A 4 11.13 4.33 -32.96
C SER A 4 10.54 3.35 -31.94
N TRP A 5 10.51 3.73 -30.68
CA TRP A 5 9.76 3.06 -29.64
C TRP A 5 8.33 3.57 -29.71
N ALA A 6 7.45 2.80 -30.33
CA ALA A 6 6.02 3.03 -30.21
C ALA A 6 5.59 2.57 -28.82
N CYS A 7 5.27 3.53 -27.96
CA CYS A 7 4.59 3.30 -26.70
C CYS A 7 3.15 2.93 -27.05
N SER A 8 2.77 1.65 -26.89
CA SER A 8 1.37 1.25 -26.93
C SER A 8 0.68 1.79 -25.69
N GLU A 9 -0.32 2.64 -25.88
CA GLU A 9 -1.15 3.16 -24.81
C GLU A 9 -1.85 2.00 -24.08
N PRO A 10 -1.81 1.96 -22.74
CA PRO A 10 -2.60 0.98 -22.00
C PRO A 10 -4.07 1.30 -22.17
N SER A 11 -4.84 0.31 -22.63
CA SER A 11 -6.30 0.41 -22.71
C SER A 11 -6.87 0.70 -21.33
N LEU A 12 -7.54 1.82 -21.18
CA LEU A 12 -8.24 2.22 -19.96
C LEU A 12 -9.38 1.22 -19.73
N VAL A 13 -9.23 0.32 -18.78
CA VAL A 13 -10.35 -0.45 -18.26
C VAL A 13 -11.10 0.45 -17.28
N VAL A 14 -12.19 1.03 -17.73
CA VAL A 14 -13.12 1.75 -16.85
C VAL A 14 -13.85 0.70 -16.02
N VAL A 15 -13.43 0.51 -14.78
CA VAL A 15 -14.16 -0.27 -13.79
C VAL A 15 -15.29 0.61 -13.27
N THR A 16 -16.51 0.42 -13.77
CA THR A 16 -17.70 1.04 -13.19
C THR A 16 -18.00 0.37 -11.85
N ALA A 17 -17.86 1.13 -10.77
CA ALA A 17 -18.09 0.69 -9.39
C ALA A 17 -19.58 0.39 -9.16
N THR A 18 -19.99 -0.89 -9.30
CA THR A 18 -21.29 -1.39 -8.82
C THR A 18 -21.23 -2.85 -8.35
N ALA A 19 -20.04 -3.44 -8.23
CA ALA A 19 -19.87 -4.77 -7.63
C ALA A 19 -19.24 -4.61 -6.24
N ALA A 20 -19.72 -5.41 -5.28
CA ALA A 20 -19.04 -5.54 -3.99
C ALA A 20 -17.54 -5.84 -4.23
N PRO A 21 -16.63 -5.23 -3.46
CA PRO A 21 -15.21 -5.46 -3.64
C PRO A 21 -14.93 -6.96 -3.60
N LEU A 22 -14.24 -7.46 -4.64
CA LEU A 22 -13.83 -8.85 -4.66
C LEU A 22 -12.81 -9.08 -3.55
N PRO A 23 -12.95 -10.14 -2.74
CA PRO A 23 -11.96 -10.44 -1.73
C PRO A 23 -10.60 -10.67 -2.38
N LEU A 24 -9.53 -10.21 -1.73
CA LEU A 24 -8.19 -10.56 -2.13
C LEU A 24 -8.02 -12.07 -2.02
N THR A 25 -7.65 -12.72 -3.11
CA THR A 25 -7.40 -14.16 -3.11
C THR A 25 -5.99 -14.46 -3.58
N GLU A 26 -5.35 -15.43 -2.92
CA GLU A 26 -4.06 -15.93 -3.35
C GLU A 26 -4.17 -16.47 -4.79
N GLY A 27 -3.25 -16.05 -5.66
CA GLY A 27 -3.27 -16.43 -7.08
C GLY A 27 -4.13 -15.54 -8.00
N SER A 28 -4.93 -14.62 -7.49
CA SER A 28 -5.62 -13.62 -8.31
C SER A 28 -4.65 -12.58 -8.91
N ILE A 29 -3.45 -12.47 -8.36
CA ILE A 29 -2.40 -11.55 -8.80
C ILE A 29 -1.15 -12.33 -9.15
N THR A 30 -0.70 -12.23 -10.39
CA THR A 30 0.58 -12.81 -10.81
C THR A 30 1.67 -11.76 -10.59
N PRO A 31 2.64 -12.00 -9.69
CA PRO A 31 3.72 -11.06 -9.49
C PRO A 31 4.61 -10.98 -10.72
N GLY A 32 4.98 -9.76 -11.11
CA GLY A 32 6.03 -9.48 -12.11
C GLY A 32 7.33 -9.11 -11.41
N ASP A 33 8.43 -9.13 -12.15
CA ASP A 33 9.75 -8.74 -11.64
C ASP A 33 9.75 -7.34 -11.02
N PRO A 34 10.32 -7.10 -9.84
CA PRO A 34 11.15 -7.97 -8.98
C PRO A 34 10.34 -8.79 -7.93
N TRP A 35 9.03 -8.77 -7.95
CA TRP A 35 8.17 -9.39 -6.95
C TRP A 35 8.26 -10.91 -7.03
N SER A 36 8.63 -11.56 -5.93
CA SER A 36 8.85 -13.01 -5.90
C SER A 36 7.57 -13.80 -5.60
N ARG A 37 6.72 -13.27 -4.72
CA ARG A 37 5.49 -13.91 -4.26
C ARG A 37 4.54 -12.90 -3.64
N ILE A 38 3.24 -13.18 -3.69
CA ILE A 38 2.19 -12.47 -2.96
C ILE A 38 1.46 -13.48 -2.08
N GLU A 39 1.46 -13.25 -0.77
CA GLU A 39 0.71 -14.02 0.21
C GLU A 39 -0.45 -13.17 0.74
N VAL A 40 -1.65 -13.72 0.70
CA VAL A 40 -2.87 -13.03 1.11
C VAL A 40 -3.47 -13.74 2.31
N PHE A 41 -3.87 -12.98 3.31
CA PHE A 41 -4.49 -13.45 4.54
C PHE A 41 -5.83 -12.74 4.74
N ASP A 42 -6.86 -13.48 5.12
CA ASP A 42 -8.12 -12.88 5.54
C ASP A 42 -7.89 -12.03 6.80
N ARG A 43 -7.09 -12.56 7.74
CA ARG A 43 -6.82 -11.89 9.02
C ARG A 43 -5.46 -12.31 9.60
N LEU A 44 -4.73 -11.31 10.12
CA LEU A 44 -3.49 -11.56 10.89
C LEU A 44 -3.23 -10.41 11.89
N GLY A 45 -2.20 -10.56 12.73
CA GLY A 45 -1.83 -9.53 13.69
C GLY A 45 -1.33 -8.25 13.01
N SER A 46 -0.30 -8.35 12.19
CA SER A 46 0.29 -7.23 11.44
C SER A 46 1.06 -7.75 10.23
N THR A 47 0.81 -7.18 9.05
CA THR A 47 1.55 -7.53 7.83
C THR A 47 3.05 -7.24 7.96
N ASN A 48 3.44 -6.17 8.66
CA ASN A 48 4.85 -5.89 8.95
C ASN A 48 5.49 -6.97 9.81
N ASP A 49 4.79 -7.45 10.84
CA ASP A 49 5.32 -8.50 11.73
C ASP A 49 5.44 -9.83 10.99
N GLU A 50 4.50 -10.15 10.11
CA GLU A 50 4.54 -11.35 9.30
C GLU A 50 5.76 -11.35 8.36
N VAL A 51 6.01 -10.24 7.66
CA VAL A 51 7.21 -10.06 6.83
C VAL A 51 8.50 -10.15 7.66
N ARG A 52 8.51 -9.61 8.88
CA ARG A 52 9.68 -9.70 9.77
C ARG A 52 9.94 -11.10 10.30
N ALA A 53 8.87 -11.86 10.55
CA ALA A 53 8.98 -13.24 11.06
C ALA A 53 9.47 -14.20 9.96
N ARG A 54 9.14 -13.93 8.69
CA ARG A 54 9.51 -14.76 7.53
C ARG A 54 10.13 -13.90 6.43
N PRO A 55 11.34 -13.33 6.67
CA PRO A 55 11.92 -12.35 5.74
C PRO A 55 12.28 -13.00 4.40
N ALA A 56 11.63 -12.53 3.35
CA ALA A 56 11.93 -12.87 1.97
C ALA A 56 11.87 -11.61 1.12
N LEU A 57 12.96 -11.29 0.43
CA LEU A 57 13.02 -10.11 -0.44
C LEU A 57 11.95 -10.20 -1.53
N TRP A 58 11.27 -9.07 -1.75
CA TRP A 58 10.24 -8.91 -2.76
C TRP A 58 9.02 -9.84 -2.60
N CYS A 59 8.88 -10.49 -1.42
CA CYS A 59 7.64 -11.15 -1.02
C CYS A 59 6.68 -10.12 -0.44
N VAL A 60 5.48 -10.09 -0.98
CA VAL A 60 4.40 -9.21 -0.52
C VAL A 60 3.48 -10.00 0.40
N VAL A 61 3.18 -9.44 1.56
CA VAL A 61 2.15 -9.93 2.48
C VAL A 61 1.01 -8.93 2.48
N ALA A 62 -0.18 -9.38 2.14
CA ALA A 62 -1.40 -8.59 2.19
C ALA A 62 -2.40 -9.18 3.19
N ALA A 63 -3.22 -8.35 3.81
CA ALA A 63 -4.29 -8.79 4.68
C ALA A 63 -5.52 -7.90 4.53
N GLU A 64 -6.70 -8.52 4.59
CA GLU A 64 -7.97 -7.79 4.64
C GLU A 64 -8.19 -7.17 6.02
N GLN A 65 -7.72 -7.85 7.08
CA GLN A 65 -7.88 -7.36 8.45
C GLN A 65 -6.61 -7.56 9.29
N GLN A 66 -6.27 -6.55 10.08
CA GLN A 66 -5.19 -6.61 11.07
C GLN A 66 -5.72 -6.41 12.48
N ASP A 67 -5.30 -7.28 13.43
CA ASP A 67 -5.65 -7.18 14.85
C ASP A 67 -4.73 -6.25 15.64
N ALA A 68 -3.50 -6.08 15.16
CA ALA A 68 -2.46 -5.30 15.80
C ALA A 68 -1.70 -4.43 14.79
N GLY A 69 -2.43 -3.86 13.81
CA GLY A 69 -1.86 -2.94 12.83
C GLY A 69 -1.21 -1.74 13.50
N ARG A 70 -0.03 -1.35 13.02
CA ARG A 70 0.76 -0.26 13.61
C ARG A 70 1.03 0.85 12.61
N GLY A 71 0.95 2.07 13.12
CA GLY A 71 1.49 3.26 12.51
C GLY A 71 2.74 3.76 13.25
N ARG A 72 3.27 4.89 12.85
CA ARG A 72 4.43 5.53 13.51
C ARG A 72 4.08 5.99 14.93
N LEU A 73 5.13 6.02 15.78
CA LEU A 73 5.03 6.46 17.17
C LEU A 73 4.04 5.65 18.02
N GLY A 74 3.89 4.35 17.72
CA GLY A 74 3.02 3.45 18.48
C GLY A 74 1.52 3.67 18.24
N ARG A 75 1.12 4.46 17.24
CA ARG A 75 -0.29 4.60 16.87
C ARG A 75 -0.81 3.28 16.29
N ALA A 76 -2.06 2.94 16.58
CA ALA A 76 -2.73 1.85 15.92
C ALA A 76 -3.08 2.21 14.47
N TRP A 77 -3.07 1.19 13.60
CA TRP A 77 -3.68 1.24 12.27
C TRP A 77 -4.81 0.23 12.23
N THR A 78 -6.02 0.73 12.08
CA THR A 78 -7.22 -0.10 11.96
C THR A 78 -7.51 -0.38 10.49
N THR A 79 -7.85 -1.62 10.18
CA THR A 79 -8.31 -2.05 8.85
C THR A 79 -9.72 -2.57 8.97
N THR A 80 -10.60 -2.14 8.07
CA THR A 80 -11.96 -2.68 7.94
C THR A 80 -11.93 -3.68 6.78
N ALA A 81 -12.36 -4.91 7.04
CA ALA A 81 -12.36 -5.98 6.04
C ALA A 81 -13.18 -5.58 4.81
N GLY A 82 -12.63 -5.82 3.62
CA GLY A 82 -13.25 -5.51 2.33
C GLY A 82 -13.25 -4.03 1.93
N SER A 83 -12.84 -3.10 2.83
CA SER A 83 -12.86 -1.65 2.55
C SER A 83 -11.51 -0.95 2.79
N SER A 84 -10.50 -1.71 3.21
CA SER A 84 -9.14 -1.23 3.38
C SER A 84 -8.12 -2.29 2.94
N LEU A 85 -6.92 -1.86 2.62
CA LEU A 85 -5.83 -2.72 2.19
C LEU A 85 -4.64 -2.53 3.12
N ALA A 86 -4.20 -3.61 3.76
CA ALA A 86 -2.94 -3.65 4.49
C ALA A 86 -1.93 -4.50 3.72
N VAL A 87 -0.78 -3.91 3.38
CA VAL A 87 0.27 -4.59 2.60
C VAL A 87 1.62 -4.30 3.19
N SER A 88 2.48 -5.30 3.23
CA SER A 88 3.89 -5.15 3.60
C SER A 88 4.80 -5.91 2.66
N VAL A 89 5.99 -5.38 2.45
CA VAL A 89 7.04 -6.01 1.63
C VAL A 89 8.41 -5.78 2.25
N LEU A 90 9.31 -6.76 2.13
CA LEU A 90 10.71 -6.58 2.43
C LEU A 90 11.46 -6.17 1.16
N VAL A 91 12.04 -4.98 1.18
CA VAL A 91 12.90 -4.50 0.07
C VAL A 91 14.36 -4.47 0.51
N PRO A 92 15.32 -4.61 -0.43
CA PRO A 92 16.74 -4.46 -0.11
C PRO A 92 17.03 -3.09 0.51
N ALA A 93 17.87 -3.08 1.51
CA ALA A 93 18.36 -1.82 2.05
C ALA A 93 19.28 -1.14 1.03
N PRO A 94 19.05 0.13 0.69
CA PRO A 94 19.97 0.85 -0.18
C PRO A 94 21.32 1.03 0.53
N ALA A 95 22.41 0.98 -0.22
CA ALA A 95 23.78 1.17 0.30
C ALA A 95 23.95 2.55 0.99
N SER A 96 23.16 3.53 0.61
CA SER A 96 23.11 4.86 1.21
C SER A 96 21.69 5.44 1.10
N GLY A 97 21.36 6.40 1.97
CA GLY A 97 20.09 7.11 1.85
C GLY A 97 18.86 6.31 2.29
N VAL A 98 18.99 5.39 3.24
CA VAL A 98 17.87 4.61 3.78
C VAL A 98 16.70 5.48 4.29
N SER A 99 16.99 6.69 4.72
CA SER A 99 15.97 7.67 5.14
C SER A 99 15.04 8.12 4.00
N TRP A 100 15.40 7.88 2.74
CA TRP A 100 14.56 8.16 1.58
C TRP A 100 13.52 7.07 1.30
N VAL A 101 13.68 5.86 1.86
CA VAL A 101 12.76 4.74 1.60
C VAL A 101 11.30 5.09 1.90
N PRO A 102 10.94 5.72 3.03
CA PRO A 102 9.55 6.12 3.29
C PRO A 102 8.99 7.10 2.25
N LEU A 103 9.82 8.02 1.75
CA LEU A 103 9.40 9.00 0.74
C LEU A 103 9.21 8.35 -0.63
N LEU A 104 10.11 7.45 -1.01
CA LEU A 104 10.00 6.67 -2.24
C LEU A 104 8.78 5.75 -2.22
N ALA A 105 8.52 5.11 -1.08
CA ALA A 105 7.32 4.30 -0.88
C ALA A 105 6.05 5.17 -0.99
N GLY A 106 6.04 6.35 -0.36
CA GLY A 106 4.94 7.31 -0.50
C GLY A 106 4.71 7.74 -1.95
N LEU A 107 5.78 8.03 -2.68
CA LEU A 107 5.70 8.37 -4.11
C LEU A 107 5.14 7.20 -4.95
N ALA A 108 5.55 5.97 -4.65
CA ALA A 108 5.04 4.78 -5.34
C ALA A 108 3.53 4.62 -5.10
N VAL A 109 3.06 4.77 -3.86
CA VAL A 109 1.63 4.72 -3.53
C VAL A 109 0.86 5.86 -4.18
N HIS A 110 1.38 7.09 -4.13
CA HIS A 110 0.80 8.24 -4.82
C HIS A 110 0.59 7.97 -6.32
N ARG A 111 1.57 7.43 -7.00
CA ARG A 111 1.48 7.08 -8.42
C ARG A 111 0.46 5.97 -8.66
N ALA A 112 0.54 4.87 -7.90
CA ALA A 112 -0.37 3.74 -8.05
C ALA A 112 -1.84 4.15 -7.84
N VAL A 113 -2.14 4.94 -6.80
CA VAL A 113 -3.49 5.45 -6.55
C VAL A 113 -3.96 6.35 -7.69
N SER A 114 -3.09 7.22 -8.22
CA SER A 114 -3.44 8.10 -9.33
C SER A 114 -3.70 7.33 -10.63
N GLU A 115 -2.94 6.26 -10.89
CA GLU A 115 -3.06 5.43 -12.09
C GLU A 115 -4.27 4.49 -12.03
N VAL A 116 -4.52 3.87 -10.87
CA VAL A 116 -5.58 2.85 -10.73
C VAL A 116 -6.91 3.47 -10.31
N GLY A 117 -6.89 4.36 -9.32
CA GLY A 117 -8.08 4.94 -8.72
C GLY A 117 -8.52 6.26 -9.36
N ALA A 118 -7.74 6.83 -10.29
CA ALA A 118 -7.96 8.18 -10.84
C ALA A 118 -8.11 9.27 -9.76
N VAL A 119 -7.61 9.02 -8.55
CA VAL A 119 -7.69 9.94 -7.41
C VAL A 119 -6.42 10.78 -7.34
N ARG A 120 -6.60 12.10 -7.37
CA ARG A 120 -5.49 13.03 -7.18
C ARG A 120 -5.08 13.04 -5.71
N THR A 121 -3.82 12.70 -5.44
CA THR A 121 -3.28 12.68 -4.07
C THR A 121 -2.10 13.64 -3.92
N THR A 122 -1.71 13.92 -2.69
CA THR A 122 -0.49 14.63 -2.30
C THR A 122 0.24 13.88 -1.21
N LEU A 123 1.53 14.17 -1.04
CA LEU A 123 2.35 13.56 -0.01
C LEU A 123 2.51 14.51 1.18
N LYS A 124 2.21 14.01 2.37
CA LYS A 124 2.50 14.70 3.63
C LYS A 124 3.66 14.01 4.32
N TRP A 125 4.76 14.73 4.41
CA TRP A 125 5.94 14.23 5.12
C TRP A 125 5.58 13.85 6.56
N PRO A 126 6.12 12.75 7.07
CA PRO A 126 7.08 11.86 6.41
C PRO A 126 6.47 10.63 5.74
N ASN A 127 5.19 10.32 5.91
CA ASN A 127 4.65 9.00 5.61
C ASN A 127 3.16 8.93 5.29
N ASP A 128 2.51 10.03 4.98
CA ASP A 128 1.08 10.05 4.71
C ASP A 128 0.78 10.43 3.26
N VAL A 129 -0.25 9.83 2.69
CA VAL A 129 -0.84 10.18 1.40
C VAL A 129 -2.20 10.80 1.65
N LEU A 130 -2.43 11.99 1.12
CA LEU A 130 -3.64 12.79 1.35
C LEU A 130 -4.41 13.00 0.06
N VAL A 131 -5.71 13.32 0.20
CA VAL A 131 -6.61 13.70 -0.90
C VAL A 131 -6.96 15.20 -0.77
N PRO A 132 -6.38 16.08 -1.60
CA PRO A 132 -6.65 17.53 -1.52
C PRO A 132 -8.12 17.88 -1.77
N ALA A 133 -8.78 17.13 -2.65
CA ALA A 133 -10.20 17.34 -2.95
C ALA A 133 -11.14 17.01 -1.77
N ASP A 134 -10.64 16.32 -0.75
CA ASP A 134 -11.36 15.99 0.49
C ASP A 134 -10.64 16.59 1.71
N GLU A 135 -10.40 17.89 1.68
CA GLU A 135 -9.83 18.68 2.79
C GLU A 135 -8.47 18.15 3.30
N ASP A 136 -7.62 17.67 2.39
CA ASP A 136 -6.32 17.07 2.72
C ASP A 136 -6.42 15.90 3.72
N ARG A 137 -7.53 15.13 3.67
CA ARG A 137 -7.69 13.97 4.53
C ARG A 137 -6.78 12.83 4.11
N LYS A 138 -6.42 12.03 5.10
CA LYS A 138 -5.47 10.92 4.93
C LYS A 138 -6.13 9.70 4.30
N LEU A 139 -5.67 9.36 3.10
CA LEU A 139 -6.04 8.16 2.36
C LEU A 139 -5.18 6.95 2.76
N ALA A 140 -3.87 7.17 2.91
CA ALA A 140 -2.93 6.10 3.23
C ALA A 140 -1.86 6.54 4.21
N GLY A 141 -1.31 5.56 4.94
CA GLY A 141 -0.17 5.71 5.80
C GLY A 141 0.88 4.64 5.58
N LEU A 142 2.15 5.00 5.70
CA LEU A 142 3.26 4.08 5.55
C LEU A 142 4.03 3.92 6.87
N LEU A 143 4.51 2.70 7.11
CA LEU A 143 5.41 2.37 8.21
C LEU A 143 6.61 1.60 7.66
N CYS A 144 7.76 2.24 7.60
CA CYS A 144 9.00 1.59 7.21
C CYS A 144 9.80 1.21 8.46
N GLU A 145 10.19 -0.06 8.57
CA GLU A 145 10.95 -0.61 9.68
C GLU A 145 12.25 -1.23 9.16
N TRP A 146 13.36 -0.81 9.76
CA TRP A 146 14.68 -1.36 9.43
C TRP A 146 14.85 -2.75 10.04
N THR A 147 15.44 -3.67 9.26
CA THR A 147 15.84 -5.00 9.70
C THR A 147 17.24 -5.34 9.19
N PRO A 148 17.94 -6.32 9.74
CA PRO A 148 19.22 -6.78 9.19
C PRO A 148 19.13 -7.29 7.74
N GLN A 149 17.95 -7.73 7.30
CA GLN A 149 17.71 -8.28 5.96
C GLN A 149 17.31 -7.22 4.93
N GLY A 150 16.93 -6.02 5.38
CA GLY A 150 16.43 -4.95 4.50
C GLY A 150 15.46 -4.01 5.22
N VAL A 151 14.61 -3.35 4.45
CA VAL A 151 13.58 -2.46 5.00
C VAL A 151 12.22 -3.09 4.77
N VAL A 152 11.46 -3.32 5.84
CA VAL A 152 10.05 -3.67 5.75
C VAL A 152 9.27 -2.39 5.47
N VAL A 153 8.57 -2.36 4.34
CA VAL A 153 7.71 -1.25 3.93
C VAL A 153 6.27 -1.70 4.11
N GLY A 154 5.59 -1.14 5.09
CA GLY A 154 4.17 -1.36 5.34
C GLY A 154 3.33 -0.21 4.80
N LEU A 155 2.21 -0.55 4.20
CA LEU A 155 1.18 0.33 3.68
C LEU A 155 -0.16 -0.02 4.32
N GLY A 156 -0.86 0.98 4.84
CA GLY A 156 -2.28 0.93 5.10
C GLY A 156 -2.99 1.92 4.18
N LEU A 157 -3.96 1.44 3.40
CA LEU A 157 -4.74 2.23 2.45
C LEU A 157 -6.22 2.04 2.74
N ASN A 158 -6.94 3.14 2.91
CA ASN A 158 -8.40 3.12 2.93
C ASN A 158 -8.89 3.12 1.47
N VAL A 159 -9.81 2.22 1.12
CA VAL A 159 -10.26 2.04 -0.27
C VAL A 159 -11.72 2.44 -0.43
N ASP A 160 -12.59 1.91 0.42
CA ASP A 160 -14.04 2.16 0.39
C ASP A 160 -14.61 2.08 1.81
N THR A 161 -13.87 2.63 2.77
CA THR A 161 -14.29 2.64 4.17
C THR A 161 -15.34 3.74 4.37
N PRO A 162 -16.56 3.42 4.81
CA PRO A 162 -17.56 4.41 5.15
C PRO A 162 -17.02 5.48 6.09
N ARG A 163 -17.42 6.73 5.89
CA ARG A 163 -16.86 7.87 6.65
C ARG A 163 -17.02 7.75 8.16
N ASP A 164 -18.09 7.17 8.62
CA ASP A 164 -18.40 6.90 10.03
C ASP A 164 -17.61 5.72 10.63
N GLU A 165 -17.03 4.87 9.76
CA GLU A 165 -16.15 3.77 10.16
C GLU A 165 -14.66 4.14 10.10
N LEU A 166 -14.33 5.28 9.53
CA LEU A 166 -12.93 5.74 9.47
C LEU A 166 -12.43 6.04 10.90
N PRO A 167 -11.20 5.60 11.26
CA PRO A 167 -10.70 5.67 12.64
C PRO A 167 -10.45 7.11 13.13
N LEU A 168 -10.35 8.05 12.22
CA LEU A 168 -10.03 9.45 12.52
C LEU A 168 -10.86 10.40 11.63
N PRO A 169 -11.34 11.55 12.15
CA PRO A 169 -12.01 12.57 11.33
C PRO A 169 -11.16 13.10 10.16
N ALA A 170 -9.84 13.01 10.30
CA ALA A 170 -8.88 13.44 9.27
C ALA A 170 -8.54 12.31 8.26
N ALA A 171 -9.23 11.17 8.29
CA ALA A 171 -9.08 10.09 7.32
C ALA A 171 -10.11 10.20 6.19
N THR A 172 -9.80 9.58 5.05
CA THR A 172 -10.69 9.39 3.89
C THR A 172 -10.40 8.05 3.22
N SER A 173 -11.28 7.63 2.32
CA SER A 173 -11.15 6.42 1.51
C SER A 173 -11.49 6.71 0.06
#